data_2d8723dd59ceb1770abc995997e54de7
#
_entry.id   2d8723dd59ceb1770abc995997e54de7
#
_cell.length_a   1.000
_cell.length_b   1.000
_cell.length_c   1.000
_cell.angle_alpha   90.00
_cell.angle_beta   90.00
_cell.angle_gamma   90.00
#
_symmetry.space_group_name_H-M   'P 1'
#
loop_
_entity.id
_entity.type
_entity.pdbx_description
1 polymer ?
#
loop_
_entity_poly.entity_id
_entity_poly.type
_entity_poly.pdbx_seq_one_letter_code
_entity_poly.pdbx_strand_id
1 'polypeptide(L)'
;MGQLAVWPGDSVATSGGVELRPAQETGLLASGHPAPNFCLPDADMETFELASAWQEGIVVLHFFLHDSMPLSVKQAISFSDHEEDFRRCGARVVGVSLDDCLTHAEFRDEHGLALQLVSDEDGEACRLYHVWQDPQGASTVRPTVQRSTFIVGFDGKVLHADYKVDVRNHVESILEFLQTLSGRKNGNRKEYRRHA
;
A
#
# COMPACT_ATOMS: atom_id res chain seq x y z
N MET A 1 67.24 27.90 16.55
CA MET A 1 67.59 26.57 17.09
C MET A 1 66.55 26.25 18.14
N GLY A 2 65.69 25.31 17.88
CA GLY A 2 64.63 24.89 18.76
C GLY A 2 63.91 23.71 18.13
N GLN A 3 64.28 22.49 18.53
CA GLN A 3 63.70 21.24 18.02
C GLN A 3 62.31 21.04 18.57
N LEU A 4 61.38 20.74 17.70
CA LEU A 4 60.03 20.29 18.02
C LEU A 4 60.02 18.78 18.29
N ALA A 5 59.59 18.40 19.50
CA ALA A 5 59.41 17.01 19.87
C ALA A 5 58.12 16.45 19.20
N VAL A 6 58.29 15.31 18.56
CA VAL A 6 57.20 14.52 17.95
C VAL A 6 56.75 13.50 18.99
N TRP A 7 55.44 13.49 19.30
CA TRP A 7 54.79 12.44 20.10
C TRP A 7 54.19 11.39 19.17
N PRO A 8 54.37 10.09 19.45
CA PRO A 8 53.72 9.05 18.69
C PRO A 8 52.26 8.90 19.10
N GLY A 9 51.38 8.93 18.12
CA GLY A 9 49.95 8.86 18.28
C GLY A 9 49.45 7.47 18.64
N ASP A 10 48.47 7.45 19.51
CA ASP A 10 47.66 6.29 19.85
C ASP A 10 46.63 6.04 18.71
N SER A 11 46.70 4.84 18.18
CA SER A 11 45.72 4.31 17.24
C SER A 11 44.43 3.98 17.96
N VAL A 12 43.40 4.81 17.85
CA VAL A 12 42.07 4.44 18.21
C VAL A 12 41.40 3.83 16.98
N ALA A 13 41.23 2.53 17.00
CA ALA A 13 40.43 1.81 16.03
C ALA A 13 38.96 2.19 16.20
N THR A 14 38.48 3.09 15.38
CA THR A 14 37.05 3.31 15.19
C THR A 14 36.50 2.17 14.36
N SER A 15 35.77 1.27 15.01
CA SER A 15 34.91 0.30 14.37
C SER A 15 33.83 1.08 13.58
N GLY A 16 34.08 1.25 12.30
CA GLY A 16 33.07 1.77 11.37
C GLY A 16 31.90 0.80 11.31
N GLY A 17 30.84 1.11 12.04
CA GLY A 17 29.55 0.52 11.78
C GLY A 17 29.17 0.84 10.35
N VAL A 18 29.18 -0.16 9.50
CA VAL A 18 28.60 -0.08 8.16
C VAL A 18 27.11 0.04 8.41
N GLU A 19 26.62 1.27 8.37
CA GLU A 19 25.20 1.56 8.26
C GLU A 19 24.74 1.00 6.92
N LEU A 20 24.16 -0.21 6.95
CA LEU A 20 23.52 -0.81 5.80
C LEU A 20 22.32 0.10 5.44
N ARG A 21 22.59 1.07 4.56
CA ARG A 21 21.52 1.72 3.83
C ARG A 21 20.77 0.61 3.12
N PRO A 22 19.45 0.45 3.34
CA PRO A 22 18.69 -0.48 2.54
C PRO A 22 18.92 -0.10 1.07
N ALA A 23 19.34 -1.07 0.27
CA ALA A 23 19.50 -0.90 -1.16
C ALA A 23 18.20 -0.30 -1.67
N GLN A 24 18.26 0.88 -2.26
CA GLN A 24 17.16 1.43 -3.04
C GLN A 24 17.06 0.53 -4.26
N GLU A 25 16.30 -0.54 -4.11
CA GLU A 25 15.84 -1.34 -5.24
C GLU A 25 14.95 -0.43 -6.07
N THR A 26 15.45 0.03 -7.20
CA THR A 26 14.72 0.78 -8.23
C THR A 26 13.78 -0.16 -8.97
N GLY A 27 12.96 -0.91 -8.24
CA GLY A 27 12.04 -1.90 -8.76
C GLY A 27 10.62 -1.70 -8.23
N LEU A 28 9.64 -1.97 -9.08
CA LEU A 28 8.23 -2.03 -8.68
C LEU A 28 8.05 -3.03 -7.54
N LEU A 29 7.11 -2.76 -6.64
CA LEU A 29 6.75 -3.70 -5.58
C LEU A 29 6.18 -4.99 -6.18
N ALA A 30 6.61 -6.12 -5.64
CA ALA A 30 6.16 -7.43 -6.06
C ALA A 30 5.83 -8.30 -4.85
N SER A 31 5.21 -9.45 -5.09
CA SER A 31 4.92 -10.43 -4.03
C SER A 31 6.17 -10.80 -3.23
N GLY A 32 6.05 -10.76 -1.91
CA GLY A 32 7.13 -11.02 -0.95
C GLY A 32 7.91 -9.77 -0.51
N HIS A 33 7.80 -8.64 -1.21
CA HIS A 33 8.42 -7.39 -0.75
C HIS A 33 7.73 -6.84 0.50
N PRO A 34 8.45 -6.17 1.41
CA PRO A 34 7.81 -5.40 2.47
C PRO A 34 6.90 -4.34 1.89
N ALA A 35 5.68 -4.22 2.39
CA ALA A 35 4.78 -3.15 2.03
C ALA A 35 5.25 -1.85 2.71
N PRO A 36 5.50 -0.77 1.98
CA PRO A 36 5.81 0.52 2.59
C PRO A 36 4.67 0.98 3.50
N ASN A 37 5.00 1.31 4.76
CA ASN A 37 4.04 1.87 5.68
C ASN A 37 3.81 3.35 5.39
N PHE A 38 2.60 3.81 5.62
CA PHE A 38 2.22 5.22 5.57
C PHE A 38 1.13 5.52 6.60
N CYS A 39 0.98 6.79 6.90
CA CYS A 39 0.03 7.30 7.88
C CYS A 39 -0.63 8.55 7.30
N LEU A 40 -1.89 8.46 6.92
CA LEU A 40 -2.63 9.50 6.19
C LEU A 40 -4.04 9.67 6.78
N PRO A 41 -4.68 10.83 6.63
CA PRO A 41 -6.05 11.02 7.07
C PRO A 41 -7.04 10.29 6.15
N ASP A 42 -8.14 9.83 6.71
CA ASP A 42 -9.26 9.27 5.95
C ASP A 42 -10.42 10.28 5.77
N ALA A 43 -11.50 9.82 5.15
CA ALA A 43 -12.70 10.64 4.89
C ALA A 43 -13.36 11.21 6.16
N ASP A 44 -13.10 10.65 7.32
CA ASP A 44 -13.62 11.14 8.61
C ASP A 44 -12.57 12.00 9.36
N MET A 45 -11.45 12.37 8.68
CA MET A 45 -10.29 13.06 9.23
C MET A 45 -9.62 12.29 10.37
N GLU A 46 -9.86 10.98 10.45
CA GLU A 46 -9.16 10.10 11.37
C GLU A 46 -7.86 9.60 10.74
N THR A 47 -6.87 9.30 11.57
CA THR A 47 -5.59 8.83 11.08
C THR A 47 -5.67 7.35 10.70
N PHE A 48 -5.51 7.04 9.43
CA PHE A 48 -5.28 5.70 8.93
C PHE A 48 -3.79 5.38 8.92
N GLU A 49 -3.39 4.32 9.61
CA GLU A 49 -2.04 3.76 9.55
C GLU A 49 -2.08 2.36 8.95
N LEU A 50 -1.38 2.15 7.84
CA LEU A 50 -1.37 0.87 7.15
C LEU A 50 -0.77 -0.25 8.02
N ALA A 51 0.25 0.05 8.84
CA ALA A 51 0.86 -0.95 9.71
C ALA A 51 -0.11 -1.49 10.77
N SER A 52 -0.95 -0.65 11.32
CA SER A 52 -2.02 -1.06 12.22
C SER A 52 -3.10 -1.87 11.49
N ALA A 53 -3.45 -1.44 10.27
CA ALA A 53 -4.49 -2.09 9.48
C ALA A 53 -4.14 -3.54 9.10
N TRP A 54 -2.90 -3.83 8.67
CA TRP A 54 -2.52 -5.20 8.31
C TRP A 54 -2.39 -6.14 9.51
N GLN A 55 -2.19 -5.63 10.73
CA GLN A 55 -2.20 -6.47 11.95
C GLN A 55 -3.59 -7.03 12.25
N GLU A 56 -4.64 -6.35 11.81
CA GLU A 56 -6.02 -6.78 11.96
C GLU A 56 -6.48 -7.76 10.86
N GLY A 57 -5.85 -7.70 9.67
CA GLY A 57 -6.21 -8.55 8.55
C GLY A 57 -5.48 -8.22 7.26
N ILE A 58 -5.89 -8.84 6.19
CA ILE A 58 -5.39 -8.52 4.85
C ILE A 58 -5.93 -7.15 4.44
N VAL A 59 -5.06 -6.31 3.85
CA VAL A 59 -5.45 -5.00 3.32
C VAL A 59 -5.34 -5.01 1.80
N VAL A 60 -6.41 -4.67 1.12
CA VAL A 60 -6.44 -4.42 -0.32
C VAL A 60 -6.35 -2.92 -0.53
N LEU A 61 -5.18 -2.43 -0.92
CA LEU A 61 -4.95 -1.02 -1.25
C LEU A 61 -5.27 -0.79 -2.73
N HIS A 62 -6.24 0.06 -3.01
CA HIS A 62 -6.61 0.45 -4.36
C HIS A 62 -6.27 1.92 -4.61
N PHE A 63 -5.22 2.16 -5.40
CA PHE A 63 -4.82 3.50 -5.83
C PHE A 63 -5.59 3.91 -7.08
N PHE A 64 -6.17 5.09 -7.07
CA PHE A 64 -6.93 5.65 -8.20
C PHE A 64 -6.71 7.16 -8.33
N LEU A 65 -7.19 7.74 -9.42
CA LEU A 65 -6.82 9.11 -9.76
C LEU A 65 -7.62 10.15 -8.98
N HIS A 66 -8.95 10.16 -9.17
CA HIS A 66 -9.88 11.07 -8.52
C HIS A 66 -11.26 10.44 -8.36
N ASP A 67 -11.95 10.82 -7.30
CA ASP A 67 -13.31 10.37 -6.96
C ASP A 67 -14.31 10.68 -8.09
N SER A 68 -14.22 11.87 -8.68
CA SER A 68 -15.13 12.33 -9.74
C SER A 68 -15.01 11.59 -11.07
N MET A 69 -14.01 10.73 -11.23
CA MET A 69 -13.83 10.00 -12.50
C MET A 69 -14.81 8.83 -12.62
N PRO A 70 -15.50 8.69 -13.77
CA PRO A 70 -16.52 7.63 -13.95
C PRO A 70 -16.01 6.20 -13.67
N LEU A 71 -14.74 5.91 -13.97
CA LEU A 71 -14.13 4.62 -13.67
C LEU A 71 -13.83 4.44 -12.18
N SER A 72 -13.48 5.50 -11.46
CA SER A 72 -13.28 5.45 -10.01
C SER A 72 -14.60 5.20 -9.29
N VAL A 73 -15.66 5.94 -9.67
CA VAL A 73 -17.02 5.73 -9.17
C VAL A 73 -17.46 4.28 -9.36
N LYS A 74 -17.33 3.75 -10.58
CA LYS A 74 -17.72 2.37 -10.88
C LYS A 74 -16.95 1.35 -10.04
N GLN A 75 -15.65 1.53 -9.85
CA GLN A 75 -14.83 0.61 -9.07
C GLN A 75 -15.12 0.72 -7.57
N ALA A 76 -15.27 1.94 -7.04
CA ALA A 76 -15.60 2.15 -5.64
C ALA A 76 -16.94 1.50 -5.28
N ILE A 77 -17.96 1.66 -6.11
CA ILE A 77 -19.25 0.97 -5.96
C ILE A 77 -19.05 -0.55 -6.01
N SER A 78 -18.30 -1.06 -6.99
CA SER A 78 -18.07 -2.51 -7.10
C SER A 78 -17.33 -3.07 -5.88
N PHE A 79 -16.32 -2.39 -5.36
CA PHE A 79 -15.67 -2.79 -4.10
C PHE A 79 -16.62 -2.74 -2.92
N SER A 80 -17.45 -1.71 -2.83
CA SER A 80 -18.44 -1.54 -1.77
C SER A 80 -19.52 -2.64 -1.80
N ASP A 81 -20.01 -2.98 -2.99
CA ASP A 81 -21.02 -4.06 -3.16
C ASP A 81 -20.49 -5.44 -2.72
N HIS A 82 -19.16 -5.64 -2.76
CA HIS A 82 -18.49 -6.87 -2.34
C HIS A 82 -17.81 -6.79 -0.97
N GLU A 83 -18.07 -5.74 -0.18
CA GLU A 83 -17.46 -5.56 1.13
C GLU A 83 -17.56 -6.79 2.03
N GLU A 84 -18.74 -7.42 2.08
CA GLU A 84 -19.00 -8.61 2.88
C GLU A 84 -18.18 -9.82 2.40
N ASP A 85 -17.93 -9.94 1.08
CA ASP A 85 -17.12 -11.03 0.54
C ASP A 85 -15.64 -10.83 0.88
N PHE A 86 -15.14 -9.60 0.84
CA PHE A 86 -13.80 -9.25 1.32
C PHE A 86 -13.67 -9.56 2.81
N ARG A 87 -14.61 -9.16 3.63
CA ARG A 87 -14.64 -9.42 5.06
C ARG A 87 -14.63 -10.91 5.39
N ARG A 88 -15.36 -11.75 4.64
CA ARG A 88 -15.31 -13.22 4.77
C ARG A 88 -13.95 -13.81 4.44
N CYS A 89 -13.19 -13.17 3.56
CA CYS A 89 -11.81 -13.54 3.26
C CYS A 89 -10.81 -13.02 4.30
N GLY A 90 -11.26 -12.27 5.33
CA GLY A 90 -10.40 -11.62 6.32
C GLY A 90 -9.63 -10.43 5.74
N ALA A 91 -10.22 -9.76 4.75
CA ALA A 91 -9.65 -8.61 4.07
C ALA A 91 -10.55 -7.38 4.21
N ARG A 92 -9.92 -6.20 4.20
CA ARG A 92 -10.58 -4.90 4.04
C ARG A 92 -10.06 -4.20 2.79
N VAL A 93 -10.90 -3.39 2.18
CA VAL A 93 -10.51 -2.57 1.02
C VAL A 93 -10.31 -1.13 1.47
N VAL A 94 -9.21 -0.52 1.02
CA VAL A 94 -8.85 0.87 1.28
C VAL A 94 -8.56 1.54 -0.06
N GLY A 95 -9.34 2.55 -0.40
CA GLY A 95 -9.11 3.41 -1.55
C GLY A 95 -8.16 4.54 -1.20
N VAL A 96 -7.20 4.83 -2.07
CA VAL A 96 -6.22 5.91 -1.88
C VAL A 96 -6.20 6.79 -3.12
N SER A 97 -6.42 8.08 -2.97
CA SER A 97 -6.32 9.06 -4.06
C SER A 97 -5.72 10.39 -3.59
N LEU A 98 -5.57 11.33 -4.52
CA LEU A 98 -5.07 12.68 -4.24
C LEU A 98 -6.18 13.65 -3.79
N ASP A 99 -7.42 13.17 -3.69
CA ASP A 99 -8.52 14.00 -3.21
C ASP A 99 -8.41 14.24 -1.71
N ASP A 100 -8.90 15.38 -1.24
CA ASP A 100 -8.92 15.72 0.18
C ASP A 100 -9.99 14.93 0.94
N CYS A 101 -9.91 14.95 2.27
CA CYS A 101 -10.82 14.21 3.15
C CYS A 101 -12.29 14.62 2.95
N LEU A 102 -12.57 15.91 2.69
CA LEU A 102 -13.94 16.38 2.49
C LEU A 102 -14.51 15.85 1.17
N THR A 103 -13.74 15.89 0.09
CA THR A 103 -14.10 15.31 -1.20
C THR A 103 -14.39 13.81 -1.05
N HIS A 104 -13.55 13.08 -0.31
CA HIS A 104 -13.76 11.67 -0.01
C HIS A 104 -15.04 11.42 0.80
N ALA A 105 -15.34 12.27 1.78
CA ALA A 105 -16.55 12.16 2.58
C ALA A 105 -17.81 12.37 1.72
N GLU A 106 -17.81 13.42 0.87
CA GLU A 106 -18.90 13.70 -0.07
C GLU A 106 -19.10 12.53 -1.05
N PHE A 107 -18.01 12.01 -1.61
CA PHE A 107 -18.04 10.87 -2.53
C PHE A 107 -18.59 9.60 -1.88
N ARG A 108 -18.13 9.29 -0.66
CA ARG A 108 -18.64 8.17 0.14
C ARG A 108 -20.14 8.30 0.37
N ASP A 109 -20.59 9.46 0.81
CA ASP A 109 -21.97 9.71 1.20
C ASP A 109 -22.91 9.74 -0.03
N GLU A 110 -22.47 10.33 -1.15
CA GLU A 110 -23.24 10.38 -2.41
C GLU A 110 -23.50 8.97 -2.97
N HIS A 111 -22.52 8.08 -2.87
CA HIS A 111 -22.60 6.74 -3.46
C HIS A 111 -22.86 5.63 -2.43
N GLY A 112 -23.01 5.95 -1.15
CA GLY A 112 -23.25 4.97 -0.07
C GLY A 112 -22.15 3.95 0.05
N LEU A 113 -20.88 4.37 -0.08
CA LEU A 113 -19.73 3.46 -0.10
C LEU A 113 -19.38 2.92 1.28
N ALA A 114 -19.11 1.62 1.36
CA ALA A 114 -18.66 0.94 2.57
C ALA A 114 -17.13 0.88 2.71
N LEU A 115 -16.37 1.12 1.62
CA LEU A 115 -14.90 1.09 1.68
C LEU A 115 -14.33 2.34 2.37
N GLN A 116 -13.20 2.18 3.07
CA GLN A 116 -12.46 3.29 3.65
C GLN A 116 -11.72 4.05 2.54
N LEU A 117 -11.80 5.38 2.55
CA LEU A 117 -11.11 6.27 1.61
C LEU A 117 -10.06 7.09 2.36
N VAL A 118 -8.84 7.12 1.83
CA VAL A 118 -7.66 7.76 2.45
C VAL A 118 -7.10 8.83 1.52
N SER A 119 -6.90 10.01 2.07
CA SER A 119 -6.43 11.20 1.36
C SER A 119 -4.90 11.25 1.30
N ASP A 120 -4.34 11.15 0.11
CA ASP A 120 -2.90 11.26 -0.18
C ASP A 120 -2.62 12.54 -1.00
N GLU A 121 -3.10 13.71 -0.52
CA GLU A 121 -3.01 14.99 -1.23
C GLU A 121 -1.60 15.32 -1.72
N ASP A 122 -0.60 15.02 -0.90
CA ASP A 122 0.82 15.26 -1.22
C ASP A 122 1.45 14.13 -2.05
N GLY A 123 0.74 13.02 -2.28
CA GLY A 123 1.23 11.86 -3.02
C GLY A 123 2.33 11.08 -2.31
N GLU A 124 2.34 11.04 -0.99
CA GLU A 124 3.32 10.31 -0.19
C GLU A 124 3.21 8.81 -0.44
N ALA A 125 2.04 8.23 -0.20
CA ALA A 125 1.79 6.82 -0.43
C ALA A 125 1.92 6.45 -1.92
N CYS A 126 1.45 7.31 -2.82
CA CYS A 126 1.59 7.11 -4.27
C CYS A 126 3.05 6.99 -4.72
N ARG A 127 3.98 7.76 -4.11
CA ARG A 127 5.41 7.64 -4.41
C ARG A 127 6.02 6.38 -3.80
N LEU A 128 5.67 6.05 -2.55
CA LEU A 128 6.14 4.84 -1.87
C LEU A 128 5.76 3.56 -2.63
N TYR A 129 4.57 3.56 -3.23
CA TYR A 129 4.05 2.43 -4.00
C TYR A 129 4.40 2.51 -5.50
N HIS A 130 5.19 3.49 -5.93
CA HIS A 130 5.62 3.70 -7.33
C HIS A 130 4.46 3.85 -8.33
N VAL A 131 3.34 4.40 -7.86
CA VAL A 131 2.16 4.66 -8.70
C VAL A 131 2.02 6.13 -9.09
N TRP A 132 2.84 7.00 -8.50
CA TRP A 132 2.93 8.40 -8.88
C TRP A 132 3.51 8.55 -10.27
N GLN A 133 2.81 9.28 -11.12
CA GLN A 133 3.26 9.61 -12.46
C GLN A 133 3.45 11.13 -12.58
N ASP A 134 4.70 11.52 -12.70
CA ASP A 134 5.06 12.90 -12.98
C ASP A 134 5.26 13.06 -14.48
N PRO A 135 4.48 13.92 -15.16
CA PRO A 135 4.65 14.16 -16.60
C PRO A 135 5.96 14.91 -16.81
N GLN A 136 7.01 14.19 -17.15
CA GLN A 136 8.34 14.73 -17.38
C GLN A 136 8.32 15.84 -18.42
N GLY A 137 8.67 17.05 -18.01
CA GLY A 137 9.00 18.16 -18.90
C GLY A 137 7.87 19.13 -19.25
N ALA A 138 6.66 18.98 -18.73
CA ALA A 138 5.58 19.92 -18.94
C ALA A 138 5.17 20.58 -17.60
N SER A 139 5.65 21.78 -17.36
CA SER A 139 5.33 22.61 -16.17
C SER A 139 3.83 22.91 -15.98
N THR A 140 2.98 22.46 -16.88
CA THR A 140 1.53 22.74 -16.89
C THR A 140 0.65 21.51 -16.72
N VAL A 141 1.23 20.30 -16.67
CA VAL A 141 0.47 19.05 -16.51
C VAL A 141 0.53 18.63 -15.04
N ARG A 142 -0.64 18.44 -14.43
CA ARG A 142 -0.73 17.99 -13.05
C ARG A 142 -0.21 16.54 -12.93
N PRO A 143 0.42 16.18 -11.81
CA PRO A 143 0.73 14.80 -11.50
C PRO A 143 -0.50 13.92 -11.60
N THR A 144 -0.30 12.65 -11.92
CA THR A 144 -1.38 11.68 -12.01
C THR A 144 -1.01 10.40 -11.28
N VAL A 145 -2.01 9.60 -10.94
CA VAL A 145 -1.84 8.33 -10.25
C VAL A 145 -2.15 7.19 -11.21
N GLN A 146 -1.22 6.26 -11.34
CA GLN A 146 -1.47 5.03 -12.07
C GLN A 146 -2.39 4.13 -11.24
N ARG A 147 -3.56 3.84 -11.78
CA ARG A 147 -4.51 2.92 -11.14
C ARG A 147 -3.84 1.57 -10.89
N SER A 148 -3.74 1.20 -9.61
CA SER A 148 -3.00 0.02 -9.19
C SER A 148 -3.64 -0.58 -7.94
N THR A 149 -3.43 -1.89 -7.71
CA THR A 149 -3.94 -2.55 -6.52
C THR A 149 -2.86 -3.42 -5.90
N PHE A 150 -2.72 -3.32 -4.59
CA PHE A 150 -1.80 -4.12 -3.80
C PHE A 150 -2.56 -4.86 -2.71
N ILE A 151 -2.25 -6.13 -2.53
CA ILE A 151 -2.79 -6.92 -1.43
C ILE A 151 -1.66 -7.10 -0.42
N VAL A 152 -1.85 -6.58 0.79
CA VAL A 152 -0.88 -6.65 1.89
C VAL A 152 -1.34 -7.66 2.92
N GLY A 153 -0.46 -8.59 3.24
CA GLY A 153 -0.71 -9.62 4.25
C GLY A 153 -0.51 -9.09 5.68
N PHE A 154 -1.00 -9.83 6.65
CA PHE A 154 -0.88 -9.52 8.08
C PHE A 154 0.57 -9.50 8.60
N ASP A 155 1.52 -9.96 7.80
CA ASP A 155 2.97 -9.89 8.08
C ASP A 155 3.64 -8.65 7.47
N GLY A 156 2.84 -7.72 6.92
CA GLY A 156 3.32 -6.50 6.28
C GLY A 156 4.00 -6.72 4.94
N LYS A 157 3.77 -7.86 4.28
CA LYS A 157 4.32 -8.13 2.95
C LYS A 157 3.26 -8.01 1.88
N VAL A 158 3.69 -7.55 0.72
CA VAL A 158 2.89 -7.57 -0.50
C VAL A 158 2.65 -9.02 -0.89
N LEU A 159 1.41 -9.45 -0.94
CA LEU A 159 0.98 -10.77 -1.43
C LEU A 159 0.75 -10.74 -2.94
N HIS A 160 0.24 -9.62 -3.45
CA HIS A 160 -0.05 -9.39 -4.87
C HIS A 160 0.10 -7.92 -5.19
N ALA A 161 0.63 -7.61 -6.36
CA ALA A 161 0.74 -6.25 -6.89
C ALA A 161 0.27 -6.24 -8.35
N ASP A 162 -0.73 -5.41 -8.65
CA ASP A 162 -1.24 -5.19 -9.98
C ASP A 162 -1.11 -3.70 -10.34
N TYR A 163 -0.16 -3.41 -11.20
CA TYR A 163 0.03 -2.10 -11.80
C TYR A 163 -0.79 -2.03 -13.11
N LYS A 164 -1.45 -0.91 -13.39
CA LYS A 164 -2.29 -0.72 -14.60
C LYS A 164 -3.54 -1.62 -14.64
N VAL A 165 -4.26 -1.62 -13.56
CA VAL A 165 -5.51 -2.38 -13.39
C VAL A 165 -6.46 -2.23 -14.58
N ASP A 166 -6.86 -3.36 -15.18
CA ASP A 166 -8.03 -3.41 -16.05
C ASP A 166 -9.29 -3.49 -15.20
N VAL A 167 -10.12 -2.45 -15.27
CA VAL A 167 -11.32 -2.32 -14.41
C VAL A 167 -12.39 -3.39 -14.66
N ARG A 168 -12.26 -4.15 -15.77
CA ARG A 168 -13.19 -5.24 -16.07
C ARG A 168 -12.86 -6.45 -15.19
N ASN A 169 -13.84 -6.91 -14.43
CA ASN A 169 -13.71 -8.06 -13.52
C ASN A 169 -12.55 -7.95 -12.49
N HIS A 170 -12.12 -6.71 -12.19
CA HIS A 170 -10.98 -6.51 -11.29
C HIS A 170 -11.30 -6.96 -9.87
N VAL A 171 -12.46 -6.55 -9.34
CA VAL A 171 -12.90 -6.88 -7.97
C VAL A 171 -13.05 -8.39 -7.81
N GLU A 172 -13.67 -9.05 -8.79
CA GLU A 172 -13.83 -10.50 -8.83
C GLU A 172 -12.48 -11.23 -8.85
N SER A 173 -11.52 -10.74 -9.64
CA SER A 173 -10.17 -11.33 -9.70
C SER A 173 -9.43 -11.24 -8.36
N ILE A 174 -9.59 -10.11 -7.64
CA ILE A 174 -9.03 -9.96 -6.29
C ILE A 174 -9.69 -10.93 -5.33
N LEU A 175 -11.01 -11.06 -5.35
CA LEU A 175 -11.75 -12.00 -4.49
C LEU A 175 -11.34 -13.44 -4.77
N GLU A 176 -11.20 -13.85 -6.04
CA GLU A 176 -10.69 -15.17 -6.40
C GLU A 176 -9.29 -15.42 -5.83
N PHE A 177 -8.40 -14.44 -5.94
CA PHE A 177 -7.06 -14.53 -5.35
C PHE A 177 -7.12 -14.73 -3.82
N LEU A 178 -7.91 -13.93 -3.10
CA LEU A 178 -8.09 -14.04 -1.65
C LEU A 178 -8.68 -15.39 -1.24
N GLN A 179 -9.63 -15.91 -1.99
CA GLN A 179 -10.21 -17.23 -1.75
C GLN A 179 -9.18 -18.34 -1.90
N THR A 180 -8.27 -18.25 -2.89
CA THR A 180 -7.17 -19.23 -3.03
C THR A 180 -6.22 -19.22 -1.83
N LEU A 181 -5.95 -18.05 -1.24
CA LEU A 181 -5.14 -17.93 -0.01
C LEU A 181 -5.84 -18.58 1.18
N SER A 182 -7.14 -18.37 1.31
CA SER A 182 -7.95 -18.95 2.39
C SER A 182 -8.06 -20.47 2.28
N GLY A 183 -8.19 -21.01 1.06
CA GLY A 183 -8.22 -22.44 0.77
C GLY A 183 -6.91 -23.15 1.12
N ARG A 184 -5.76 -22.51 0.86
CA ARG A 184 -4.44 -23.04 1.23
C ARG A 184 -4.24 -23.14 2.75
N LYS A 185 -4.74 -22.16 3.52
CA LYS A 185 -4.69 -22.24 5.00
C LYS A 185 -5.50 -23.39 5.57
N ASN A 186 -6.64 -23.74 4.97
CA ASN A 186 -7.50 -24.84 5.41
C ASN A 186 -6.94 -26.21 4.98
N GLY A 187 -6.23 -26.34 3.87
CA GLY A 187 -5.55 -27.54 3.43
C GLY A 187 -4.44 -27.96 4.40
N ASN A 188 -3.60 -27.02 4.78
CA ASN A 188 -2.46 -27.27 5.69
C ASN A 188 -2.90 -27.65 7.14
N ARG A 189 -4.09 -27.15 7.57
CA ARG A 189 -4.64 -27.48 8.90
C ARG A 189 -5.23 -28.89 8.95
N LYS A 190 -5.63 -29.48 7.82
CA LYS A 190 -6.14 -30.87 7.76
C LYS A 190 -5.03 -31.89 7.73
N GLU A 191 -3.86 -31.58 7.18
CA GLU A 191 -2.70 -32.52 7.20
C GLU A 191 -2.10 -32.67 8.60
N TYR A 192 -2.00 -31.59 9.39
CA TYR A 192 -1.50 -31.69 10.77
C TYR A 192 -2.40 -32.49 11.71
N ARG A 193 -3.71 -32.60 11.41
CA ARG A 193 -4.63 -33.43 12.23
C ARG A 193 -4.67 -34.92 11.87
N ARG A 194 -4.02 -35.31 10.78
CA ARG A 194 -3.95 -36.77 10.39
C ARG A 194 -2.71 -37.49 10.92
N HIS A 195 -1.80 -36.76 11.56
CA HIS A 195 -0.53 -37.32 12.08
C HIS A 195 -0.34 -37.06 13.59
N ALA A 196 -1.42 -36.70 14.31
CA ALA A 196 -1.46 -36.57 15.76
C ALA A 196 -2.35 -37.72 16.38
#